data_5f193e357f9e16a9f051449ff4730b63
#
_entry.id   5f193e357f9e16a9f051449ff4730b63
#
_cell.length_a   1.000
_cell.length_b   1.000
_cell.length_c   1.000
_cell.angle_alpha   90.00
_cell.angle_beta   90.00
_cell.angle_gamma   90.00
#
_symmetry.space_group_name_H-M   'P 1'
#
loop_
_entity.id
_entity.type
_entity.pdbx_description
1 polymer ?
#
loop_
_entity_poly.entity_id
_entity_poly.type
_entity_poly.pdbx_seq_one_letter_code
_entity_poly.pdbx_strand_id
1 'polypeptide(L)'
;MIYPARGIGTLWDQGTQAPDGLVRLLGATRAAVLADLDAPRSTTDVAQRLSISPAGASHHLTTLRDVGLATTRREGRTVLYVRTPAGDALTARSRSVPDH
;
A
#
# COMPACT_ATOMS: atom_id res chain seq x y z
N MET A 1 16.24 20.24 -7.82
CA MET A 1 15.88 20.00 -7.47
C MET A 1 15.40 19.21 -7.13
N ILE A 2 15.24 18.82 -6.93
CA ILE A 2 14.73 18.05 -6.71
C ILE A 2 14.22 17.89 -5.61
N TYR A 3 13.96 18.26 -5.04
CA TYR A 3 13.48 18.25 -4.17
C TYR A 3 12.32 17.94 -3.82
N PRO A 4 11.62 18.02 -4.32
CA PRO A 4 10.27 17.67 -3.97
C PRO A 4 10.14 16.25 -3.43
N ALA A 5 10.86 15.38 -4.04
CA ALA A 5 10.81 14.01 -3.61
C ALA A 5 11.17 13.85 -2.17
N ARG A 6 12.05 14.66 -1.70
CA ARG A 6 12.45 14.57 -0.32
C ARG A 6 11.35 14.98 0.62
N GLY A 7 10.64 16.00 0.24
CA GLY A 7 9.54 16.45 1.08
C GLY A 7 8.51 15.38 1.24
N ILE A 8 8.24 14.69 0.16
CA ILE A 8 7.28 13.61 0.20
C ILE A 8 7.76 12.49 1.10
N GLY A 9 9.01 12.15 1.01
CA GLY A 9 9.56 11.10 1.84
C GLY A 9 9.42 11.41 3.30
N THR A 10 9.62 12.65 3.66
CA THR A 10 9.49 13.04 5.04
C THR A 10 8.09 12.86 5.56
N LEU A 11 7.11 13.24 4.75
CA LEU A 11 5.73 13.05 5.14
C LEU A 11 5.42 11.59 5.35
N TRP A 12 5.97 10.77 4.51
CA TRP A 12 5.79 9.36 4.60
C TRP A 12 6.23 8.80 5.91
N ASP A 13 7.39 9.19 6.35
CA ASP A 13 7.93 8.68 7.58
C ASP A 13 7.05 8.98 8.75
N GLN A 14 6.31 10.06 8.67
CA GLN A 14 5.44 10.41 9.75
C GLN A 14 4.12 9.71 9.72
N GLY A 15 3.63 9.42 8.55
CA GLY A 15 2.28 8.96 8.43
C GLY A 15 2.12 7.48 8.26
N THR A 16 3.14 6.79 7.84
CA THR A 16 2.99 5.41 7.47
C THR A 16 4.19 4.59 7.82
N GLN A 17 3.92 3.34 8.11
CA GLN A 17 4.97 2.43 8.52
C GLN A 17 5.07 1.32 7.50
N ALA A 18 5.65 1.56 6.38
CA ALA A 18 5.86 0.50 5.39
C ALA A 18 7.24 -0.10 5.58
N PRO A 19 7.37 -1.42 5.46
CA PRO A 19 8.69 -2.04 5.58
C PRO A 19 9.65 -1.54 4.51
N ASP A 20 10.89 -1.36 4.89
CA ASP A 20 11.89 -0.80 4.00
C ASP A 20 12.09 -1.57 2.71
N GLY A 21 12.10 -2.88 2.80
CA GLY A 21 12.27 -3.69 1.60
C GLY A 21 11.13 -3.51 0.63
N LEU A 22 9.93 -3.39 1.17
CA LEU A 22 8.75 -3.18 0.36
C LEU A 22 8.78 -1.81 -0.28
N VAL A 23 9.26 -0.81 0.45
CA VAL A 23 9.38 0.54 -0.08
C VAL A 23 10.30 0.55 -1.29
N ARG A 24 11.43 -0.12 -1.19
CA ARG A 24 12.38 -0.15 -2.29
C ARG A 24 11.81 -0.84 -3.52
N LEU A 25 11.00 -1.86 -3.30
CA LEU A 25 10.47 -2.63 -4.41
C LEU A 25 9.31 -1.93 -5.10
N LEU A 26 8.41 -1.35 -4.34
CA LEU A 26 7.16 -0.83 -4.88
C LEU A 26 7.06 0.68 -4.92
N GLY A 27 7.98 1.37 -4.25
CA GLY A 27 7.81 2.79 -4.04
C GLY A 27 7.00 3.03 -2.76
N ALA A 28 7.22 4.16 -2.15
CA ALA A 28 6.71 4.41 -0.81
C ALA A 28 5.18 4.36 -0.70
N THR A 29 4.50 5.04 -1.60
CA THR A 29 3.04 5.11 -1.51
C THR A 29 2.40 3.77 -1.77
N ARG A 30 2.87 3.08 -2.80
CA ARG A 30 2.29 1.80 -3.15
C ARG A 30 2.58 0.76 -2.07
N ALA A 31 3.75 0.82 -1.47
CA ALA A 31 4.08 -0.07 -0.37
C ALA A 31 3.16 0.16 0.81
N ALA A 32 2.86 1.41 1.11
CA ALA A 32 1.95 1.73 2.20
C ALA A 32 0.54 1.25 1.91
N VAL A 33 0.10 1.36 0.67
CA VAL A 33 -1.21 0.85 0.28
C VAL A 33 -1.27 -0.64 0.51
N LEU A 34 -0.25 -1.37 0.09
CA LEU A 34 -0.23 -2.81 0.29
C LEU A 34 -0.24 -3.16 1.77
N ALA A 35 0.54 -2.45 2.55
CA ALA A 35 0.58 -2.70 3.99
C ALA A 35 -0.75 -2.41 4.65
N ASP A 36 -1.49 -1.42 4.16
CA ASP A 36 -2.79 -1.07 4.71
C ASP A 36 -3.86 -2.10 4.40
N LEU A 37 -3.58 -3.02 3.52
CA LEU A 37 -4.51 -4.09 3.19
C LEU A 37 -4.38 -5.27 4.16
N ASP A 38 -4.03 -5.01 5.39
CA ASP A 38 -4.05 -6.03 6.43
C ASP A 38 -5.47 -6.45 6.77
N ALA A 39 -6.45 -5.72 6.28
CA ALA A 39 -7.86 -6.08 6.32
C ALA A 39 -8.46 -5.64 4.99
N PRO A 40 -9.60 -6.21 4.59
CA PRO A 40 -10.25 -5.76 3.35
C PRO A 40 -10.62 -4.29 3.44
N ARG A 41 -10.33 -3.54 2.38
CA ARG A 41 -10.57 -2.10 2.37
C ARG A 41 -11.03 -1.64 1.02
N SER A 42 -11.92 -0.66 1.01
CA SER A 42 -12.34 -0.03 -0.23
C SER A 42 -11.33 1.03 -0.65
N THR A 43 -11.47 1.52 -1.86
CA THR A 43 -10.65 2.62 -2.34
C THR A 43 -10.78 3.84 -1.44
N THR A 44 -12.00 4.13 -1.02
CA THR A 44 -12.26 5.27 -0.13
C THR A 44 -11.56 5.08 1.21
N ASP A 45 -11.61 3.87 1.75
CA ASP A 45 -10.96 3.58 3.00
C ASP A 45 -9.46 3.87 2.92
N VAL A 46 -8.83 3.35 1.88
CA VAL A 46 -7.40 3.53 1.70
C VAL A 46 -7.05 5.01 1.54
N ALA A 47 -7.85 5.72 0.73
CA ALA A 47 -7.59 7.13 0.49
C ALA A 47 -7.64 7.91 1.80
N GLN A 48 -8.63 7.64 2.62
CA GLN A 48 -8.76 8.33 3.89
C GLN A 48 -7.68 7.96 4.88
N ARG A 49 -7.37 6.68 4.96
CA ARG A 49 -6.39 6.22 5.94
C ARG A 49 -4.99 6.71 5.62
N LEU A 50 -4.67 6.84 4.36
CA LEU A 50 -3.34 7.26 3.95
C LEU A 50 -3.27 8.73 3.54
N SER A 51 -4.38 9.42 3.63
CA SER A 51 -4.44 10.85 3.28
C SER A 51 -3.99 11.11 1.85
N ILE A 52 -4.45 10.28 0.94
CA ILE A 52 -4.16 10.46 -0.47
C ILE A 52 -5.48 10.62 -1.22
N SER A 53 -5.41 11.06 -2.45
CA SER A 53 -6.62 11.27 -3.22
C SER A 53 -7.26 9.94 -3.57
N PRO A 54 -8.59 9.91 -3.75
CA PRO A 54 -9.26 8.69 -4.19
C PRO A 54 -8.71 8.18 -5.51
N ALA A 55 -8.38 9.08 -6.43
CA ALA A 55 -7.83 8.67 -7.71
C ALA A 55 -6.46 8.02 -7.54
N GLY A 56 -5.63 8.57 -6.65
CA GLY A 56 -4.34 7.99 -6.35
C GLY A 56 -4.47 6.62 -5.70
N ALA A 57 -5.38 6.50 -4.75
CA ALA A 57 -5.63 5.23 -4.09
C ALA A 57 -6.08 4.18 -5.11
N SER A 58 -6.99 4.56 -5.97
CA SER A 58 -7.49 3.66 -7.00
C SER A 58 -6.37 3.21 -7.92
N HIS A 59 -5.52 4.12 -8.31
CA HIS A 59 -4.40 3.80 -9.19
C HIS A 59 -3.46 2.78 -8.54
N HIS A 60 -3.10 3.01 -7.29
CA HIS A 60 -2.20 2.09 -6.61
C HIS A 60 -2.83 0.74 -6.36
N LEU A 61 -4.10 0.72 -5.97
CA LEU A 61 -4.80 -0.53 -5.72
C LEU A 61 -4.95 -1.34 -7.00
N THR A 62 -5.27 -0.68 -8.11
CA THR A 62 -5.39 -1.35 -9.39
C THR A 62 -4.06 -1.93 -9.82
N THR A 63 -2.98 -1.18 -9.63
CA THR A 63 -1.66 -1.67 -9.98
C THR A 63 -1.30 -2.90 -9.16
N LEU A 64 -1.57 -2.88 -7.86
CA LEU A 64 -1.28 -4.03 -7.02
C LEU A 64 -2.10 -5.23 -7.44
N ARG A 65 -3.35 -5.02 -7.82
CA ARG A 65 -4.19 -6.10 -8.33
C ARG A 65 -3.62 -6.67 -9.61
N ASP A 66 -3.19 -5.81 -10.51
CA ASP A 66 -2.70 -6.25 -11.81
C ASP A 66 -1.43 -7.09 -11.71
N VAL A 67 -0.61 -6.83 -10.71
CA VAL A 67 0.61 -7.60 -10.53
C VAL A 67 0.43 -8.77 -9.56
N GLY A 68 -0.79 -8.99 -9.10
CA GLY A 68 -1.08 -10.18 -8.29
C GLY A 68 -0.83 -10.04 -6.81
N LEU A 69 -0.60 -8.83 -6.32
CA LEU A 69 -0.38 -8.62 -4.88
C LEU A 69 -1.66 -8.32 -4.14
N ALA A 70 -2.72 -7.99 -4.86
CA ALA A 70 -4.03 -7.76 -4.29
C ALA A 70 -5.09 -8.33 -5.20
N THR A 71 -6.26 -8.55 -4.65
CA THR A 71 -7.41 -9.01 -5.41
C THR A 71 -8.63 -8.24 -4.91
N THR A 72 -9.74 -8.38 -5.59
CA THR A 72 -10.95 -7.68 -5.18
C THR A 72 -12.01 -8.66 -4.73
N ARG A 73 -12.85 -8.17 -3.85
CA ARG A 73 -13.99 -8.93 -3.34
C ARG A 73 -15.16 -7.98 -3.26
N ARG A 74 -16.32 -8.45 -3.67
CA ARG A 74 -17.50 -7.60 -3.64
C ARG A 74 -18.31 -7.89 -2.37
N GLU A 75 -18.68 -6.83 -1.68
CA GLU A 75 -19.56 -6.96 -0.54
C GLU A 75 -20.70 -5.98 -0.74
N GLY A 76 -21.86 -6.51 -1.09
CA GLY A 76 -22.97 -5.66 -1.45
C GLY A 76 -22.60 -4.85 -2.68
N ARG A 77 -22.63 -3.55 -2.55
CA ARG A 77 -22.26 -2.66 -3.65
C ARG A 77 -20.85 -2.17 -3.57
N THR A 78 -20.14 -2.55 -2.54
CA THR A 78 -18.80 -2.08 -2.31
C THR A 78 -17.79 -3.10 -2.80
N VAL A 79 -16.76 -2.61 -3.46
CA VAL A 79 -15.63 -3.45 -3.86
C VAL A 79 -14.53 -3.24 -2.85
N LEU A 80 -14.06 -4.33 -2.27
CA LEU A 80 -12.97 -4.29 -1.30
C LEU A 80 -11.73 -4.91 -1.92
N TYR A 81 -10.58 -4.34 -1.61
CA TYR A 81 -9.31 -4.90 -2.02
C TYR A 81 -8.74 -5.70 -0.86
N VAL A 82 -8.14 -6.82 -1.20
CA VAL A 82 -7.63 -7.77 -0.20
C VAL A 82 -6.24 -8.19 -0.66
N ARG A 83 -5.31 -8.29 0.28
CA ARG A 83 -3.98 -8.79 -0.05
C ARG A 83 -4.07 -10.27 -0.44
N THR A 84 -3.31 -10.63 -1.46
CA THR A 84 -3.20 -12.04 -1.86
C THR A 84 -2.11 -12.70 -1.01
N PRO A 85 -2.01 -14.04 -1.05
CA PRO A 85 -0.89 -14.69 -0.40
C PRO A 85 0.47 -14.17 -0.86
N ALA A 86 0.60 -13.80 -2.13
CA ALA A 86 1.82 -13.20 -2.61
C ALA A 86 2.08 -11.86 -1.96
N GLY A 87 1.03 -11.05 -1.80
CA GLY A 87 1.16 -9.77 -1.12
C GLY A 87 1.50 -9.93 0.35
N ASP A 88 0.88 -10.91 1.00
CA ASP A 88 1.17 -11.21 2.40
C ASP A 88 2.61 -11.63 2.58
N ALA A 89 3.09 -12.50 1.70
CA ALA A 89 4.45 -13.00 1.80
C ALA A 89 5.46 -11.86 1.63
N LEU A 90 5.20 -10.97 0.69
CA LEU A 90 6.08 -9.85 0.46
C LEU A 90 6.14 -8.93 1.67
N THR A 91 4.99 -8.64 2.25
CA THR A 91 4.93 -7.78 3.42
C THR A 91 5.59 -8.42 4.63
N ALA A 92 5.33 -9.68 4.85
CA ALA A 92 5.90 -10.40 5.98
C ALA A 92 7.41 -10.50 5.88
N ARG A 93 7.91 -10.79 4.67
CA ARG A 93 9.32 -10.92 4.45
C ARG A 93 10.04 -9.64 4.74
N SER A 94 9.49 -8.54 4.27
CA SER A 94 10.10 -7.25 4.49
C SER A 94 10.14 -6.90 5.95
N ARG A 95 9.13 -7.32 6.70
CA ARG A 95 9.09 -7.02 8.10
C ARG A 95 10.00 -7.84 8.93
N SER A 96 10.24 -9.06 8.55
CA SER A 96 11.03 -9.95 9.38
C SER A 96 12.51 -9.73 9.25
N VAL A 97 12.93 -9.07 8.23
CA VAL A 97 14.35 -8.89 8.00
C VAL A 97 15.08 -8.27 9.16
N PRO A 98 14.62 -7.25 9.75
CA PRO A 98 15.43 -6.57 10.77
C PRO A 98 15.54 -7.31 12.05
N ASP A 99 14.85 -8.36 12.17
CA ASP A 99 14.97 -9.04 13.36
C ASP A 99 16.24 -9.54 13.66
N HIS A 100 16.72 -9.42 13.41
CA HIS A 100 17.78 -9.89 13.91
C HIS A 100 18.62 -9.34 13.82
#